data_9e76625f938043691911576acb951598
#
_entry.id   9e76625f938043691911576acb951598
#
_cell.length_a   1.000
_cell.length_b   1.000
_cell.length_c   1.000
_cell.angle_alpha   90.00
_cell.angle_beta   90.00
_cell.angle_gamma   90.00
#
_symmetry.space_group_name_H-M   'P 1'
#
loop_
_entity.id
_entity.type
_entity.pdbx_description
1 polymer ?
#
loop_
_entity_poly.entity_id
_entity_poly.type
_entity_poly.pdbx_seq_one_letter_code
_entity_poly.pdbx_strand_id
1 'polypeptide(L)'
;MVKYKVSAVSYLNTIPFIYGINQSNLKDKIDLSLDYPSVCAQKLIENKVDIALVPIVVLKENPQFNIISDYCIGAKGKVDTVCLYSDVPLMEIQEIYLDYQSRTSVDLLQLLCREHWNISPKFRTSSVGFENKIEKKTAALIIGDRAFSAKGKYSFEYDLSECWKEMT
;
A
#
# COMPACT_ATOMS: atom_id res chain seq x y z
N MET A 1 19.95 -9.19 -26.78
CA MET A 1 19.95 -7.86 -26.16
C MET A 1 19.61 -8.05 -24.68
N VAL A 2 20.36 -7.46 -23.76
CA VAL A 2 20.04 -7.55 -22.31
C VAL A 2 18.78 -6.70 -22.08
N LYS A 3 17.76 -7.29 -21.44
CA LYS A 3 16.55 -6.58 -21.03
C LYS A 3 16.68 -6.08 -19.60
N TYR A 4 16.20 -4.88 -19.33
CA TYR A 4 16.05 -4.39 -17.96
C TYR A 4 14.92 -5.12 -17.25
N LYS A 5 15.17 -5.61 -16.06
CA LYS A 5 14.18 -6.25 -15.21
C LYS A 5 13.40 -5.18 -14.46
N VAL A 6 12.08 -5.14 -14.64
CA VAL A 6 11.20 -4.13 -14.07
C VAL A 6 10.11 -4.80 -13.25
N SER A 7 9.89 -4.34 -12.02
CA SER A 7 8.77 -4.76 -11.19
C SER A 7 7.77 -3.61 -11.00
N ALA A 8 6.52 -3.84 -11.37
CA ALA A 8 5.44 -2.87 -11.20
C ALA A 8 4.32 -3.45 -10.33
N VAL A 9 3.54 -2.55 -9.73
CA VAL A 9 2.44 -2.96 -8.83
C VAL A 9 1.29 -3.54 -9.64
N SER A 10 0.70 -4.63 -9.16
CA SER A 10 -0.38 -5.37 -9.84
C SER A 10 -1.78 -4.79 -9.61
N TYR A 11 -1.90 -3.54 -9.10
CA TYR A 11 -3.18 -2.89 -8.86
C TYR A 11 -3.67 -2.06 -10.04
N LEU A 12 -4.97 -1.73 -10.04
CA LEU A 12 -5.64 -0.95 -11.09
C LEU A 12 -4.96 0.40 -11.37
N ASN A 13 -4.43 1.07 -10.35
CA ASN A 13 -3.76 2.36 -10.48
C ASN A 13 -2.44 2.30 -11.27
N THR A 14 -1.87 1.13 -11.50
CA THR A 14 -0.66 0.93 -12.32
C THR A 14 -0.96 0.72 -13.80
N ILE A 15 -2.21 0.46 -14.17
CA ILE A 15 -2.60 0.18 -15.57
C ILE A 15 -2.12 1.23 -16.58
N PRO A 16 -2.17 2.55 -16.31
CA PRO A 16 -1.66 3.56 -17.24
C PRO A 16 -0.18 3.38 -17.57
N PHE A 17 0.66 3.03 -16.59
CA PHE A 17 2.09 2.77 -16.82
C PHE A 17 2.29 1.51 -17.66
N ILE A 18 1.57 0.42 -17.34
CA ILE A 18 1.65 -0.85 -18.08
C ILE A 18 1.19 -0.65 -19.51
N TYR A 19 0.11 0.10 -19.73
CA TYR A 19 -0.39 0.43 -21.04
C TYR A 19 0.66 1.20 -21.85
N GLY A 20 1.27 2.25 -21.29
CA GLY A 20 2.31 3.04 -21.94
C GLY A 20 3.53 2.19 -22.33
N ILE A 21 3.98 1.29 -21.47
CA ILE A 21 5.06 0.33 -21.75
C ILE A 21 4.68 -0.55 -22.95
N ASN A 22 3.48 -1.15 -22.92
CA ASN A 22 3.03 -2.08 -23.95
C ASN A 22 2.80 -1.45 -25.32
N GLN A 23 2.49 -0.14 -25.37
CA GLN A 23 2.30 0.62 -26.59
C GLN A 23 3.59 1.28 -27.11
N SER A 24 4.70 1.12 -26.41
CA SER A 24 5.98 1.72 -26.77
C SER A 24 7.01 0.68 -27.21
N ASN A 25 8.13 1.14 -27.76
CA ASN A 25 9.29 0.32 -28.08
C ASN A 25 10.06 -0.17 -26.82
N LEU A 26 9.63 0.25 -25.64
CA LEU A 26 10.18 -0.23 -24.36
C LEU A 26 9.83 -1.69 -24.10
N LYS A 27 8.70 -2.19 -24.61
CA LYS A 27 8.25 -3.58 -24.44
C LYS A 27 9.34 -4.59 -24.78
N ASP A 28 10.13 -4.33 -25.83
CA ASP A 28 11.19 -5.24 -26.25
C ASP A 28 12.47 -5.12 -25.43
N LYS A 29 12.61 -4.03 -24.66
CA LYS A 29 13.78 -3.69 -23.85
C LYS A 29 13.63 -4.06 -22.38
N ILE A 30 12.42 -4.39 -21.93
CA ILE A 30 12.11 -4.67 -20.53
C ILE A 30 11.59 -6.10 -20.35
N ASP A 31 11.90 -6.68 -19.19
CA ASP A 31 11.28 -7.87 -18.62
C ASP A 31 10.43 -7.42 -17.43
N LEU A 32 9.10 -7.34 -17.63
CA LEU A 32 8.16 -6.76 -16.68
C LEU A 32 7.50 -7.84 -15.83
N SER A 33 7.62 -7.73 -14.51
CA SER A 33 6.83 -8.48 -13.53
C SER A 33 5.81 -7.59 -12.83
N LEU A 34 4.65 -8.18 -12.48
CA LEU A 34 3.60 -7.52 -11.71
C LEU A 34 3.51 -8.16 -10.33
N ASP A 35 3.69 -7.35 -9.30
CA ASP A 35 3.85 -7.80 -7.93
C ASP A 35 3.07 -6.90 -6.94
N TYR A 36 2.96 -7.30 -5.68
CA TYR A 36 2.47 -6.40 -4.63
C TYR A 36 3.53 -5.35 -4.27
N PRO A 37 3.14 -4.17 -3.75
CA PRO A 37 4.08 -3.10 -3.41
C PRO A 37 5.24 -3.53 -2.52
N SER A 38 4.97 -4.38 -1.53
CA SER A 38 6.00 -4.93 -0.64
C SER A 38 6.98 -5.87 -1.36
N VAL A 39 6.49 -6.63 -2.35
CA VAL A 39 7.30 -7.54 -3.16
C VAL A 39 8.15 -6.76 -4.17
N CYS A 40 7.60 -5.72 -4.82
CA CYS A 40 8.36 -4.80 -5.68
C CYS A 40 9.57 -4.22 -4.91
N ALA A 41 9.31 -3.72 -3.70
CA ALA A 41 10.36 -3.19 -2.81
C ALA A 41 11.41 -4.24 -2.48
N GLN A 42 10.98 -5.45 -2.10
CA GLN A 42 11.90 -6.54 -1.75
C GLN A 42 12.79 -6.95 -2.92
N LYS A 43 12.20 -7.09 -4.12
CA LYS A 43 12.96 -7.42 -5.34
C LYS A 43 14.03 -6.37 -5.66
N LEU A 44 13.72 -5.07 -5.48
CA LEU A 44 14.66 -3.99 -5.71
C LEU A 44 15.80 -4.01 -4.68
N ILE A 45 15.49 -4.16 -3.39
CA ILE A 45 16.47 -4.25 -2.29
C ILE A 45 17.42 -5.43 -2.50
N GLU A 46 16.91 -6.55 -2.98
CA GLU A 46 17.68 -7.78 -3.25
C GLU A 46 18.39 -7.77 -4.62
N ASN A 47 18.37 -6.64 -5.35
CA ASN A 47 18.93 -6.52 -6.71
C ASN A 47 18.42 -7.59 -7.71
N LYS A 48 17.20 -8.06 -7.53
CA LYS A 48 16.51 -8.99 -8.44
C LYS A 48 15.92 -8.29 -9.64
N VAL A 49 15.70 -6.98 -9.55
CA VAL A 49 15.21 -6.10 -10.62
C VAL A 49 16.05 -4.83 -10.65
N ASP A 50 16.14 -4.20 -11.83
CA ASP A 50 16.88 -2.97 -12.06
C ASP A 50 16.04 -1.72 -11.71
N ILE A 51 14.73 -1.81 -11.94
CA ILE A 51 13.76 -0.73 -11.75
C ILE A 51 12.52 -1.30 -11.07
N ALA A 52 11.96 -0.55 -10.11
CA ALA A 52 10.70 -0.94 -9.50
C ALA A 52 9.81 0.25 -9.14
N LEU A 53 8.49 0.05 -9.23
CA LEU A 53 7.51 0.93 -8.63
C LEU A 53 7.36 0.56 -7.15
N VAL A 54 7.86 1.41 -6.26
CA VAL A 54 7.96 1.10 -4.84
C VAL A 54 7.26 2.15 -3.97
N PRO A 55 6.82 1.77 -2.75
CA PRO A 55 6.35 2.73 -1.75
C PRO A 55 7.44 3.73 -1.39
N ILE A 56 7.08 5.01 -1.26
CA ILE A 56 8.05 6.10 -1.02
C ILE A 56 8.89 5.88 0.26
N VAL A 57 8.36 5.23 1.28
CA VAL A 57 9.06 4.93 2.53
C VAL A 57 10.33 4.10 2.31
N VAL A 58 10.40 3.32 1.24
CA VAL A 58 11.58 2.51 0.89
C VAL A 58 12.82 3.37 0.67
N LEU A 59 12.67 4.60 0.16
CA LEU A 59 13.79 5.51 -0.06
C LEU A 59 14.43 5.99 1.25
N LYS A 60 13.64 6.11 2.32
CA LYS A 60 14.14 6.49 3.65
C LYS A 60 15.16 5.48 4.19
N GLU A 61 14.89 4.20 3.96
CA GLU A 61 15.73 3.09 4.43
C GLU A 61 16.86 2.75 3.46
N ASN A 62 16.74 3.17 2.20
CA ASN A 62 17.66 2.82 1.11
C ASN A 62 18.08 4.07 0.33
N PRO A 63 18.91 4.95 0.91
CA PRO A 63 19.30 6.23 0.30
C PRO A 63 20.13 6.09 -0.98
N GLN A 64 20.61 4.88 -1.30
CA GLN A 64 21.33 4.57 -2.53
C GLN A 64 20.41 4.48 -3.77
N PHE A 65 19.09 4.38 -3.58
CA PHE A 65 18.15 4.32 -4.71
C PHE A 65 17.90 5.71 -5.28
N ASN A 66 17.76 5.77 -6.61
CA ASN A 66 17.47 7.00 -7.33
C ASN A 66 16.04 6.98 -7.88
N ILE A 67 15.36 8.12 -7.80
CA ILE A 67 14.11 8.34 -8.51
C ILE A 67 14.45 8.66 -9.97
N ILE A 68 13.95 7.84 -10.90
CA ILE A 68 14.29 7.92 -12.33
C ILE A 68 13.21 8.57 -13.19
N SER A 69 12.12 9.09 -12.58
CA SER A 69 10.97 9.63 -13.30
C SER A 69 10.35 10.79 -12.53
N ASP A 70 9.76 11.75 -13.25
CA ASP A 70 8.96 12.84 -12.68
C ASP A 70 7.50 12.42 -12.42
N TYR A 71 7.17 11.16 -12.65
CA TYR A 71 5.82 10.60 -12.46
C TYR A 71 5.76 9.67 -11.26
N CYS A 72 4.64 9.73 -10.53
CA CYS A 72 4.36 8.83 -9.41
C CYS A 72 2.87 8.47 -9.35
N ILE A 73 2.55 7.43 -8.60
CA ILE A 73 1.18 7.18 -8.17
C ILE A 73 0.99 7.94 -6.86
N GLY A 74 0.20 9.00 -6.90
CA GLY A 74 -0.13 9.84 -5.76
C GLY A 74 -1.63 10.04 -5.61
N ALA A 75 -2.06 10.53 -4.44
CA ALA A 75 -3.44 10.87 -4.17
C ALA A 75 -3.55 12.21 -3.46
N LYS A 76 -4.69 12.88 -3.64
CA LYS A 76 -5.05 14.11 -2.93
C LYS A 76 -6.48 13.97 -2.42
N GLY A 77 -6.64 13.89 -1.09
CA GLY A 77 -7.92 13.63 -0.43
C GLY A 77 -8.22 12.14 -0.34
N LYS A 78 -9.48 11.77 -0.27
CA LYS A 78 -9.94 10.39 -0.11
C LYS A 78 -9.49 9.49 -1.26
N VAL A 79 -9.03 8.28 -0.94
CA VAL A 79 -8.55 7.29 -1.92
C VAL A 79 -9.42 6.04 -2.03
N ASP A 80 -10.27 5.76 -1.04
CA ASP A 80 -11.17 4.60 -0.97
C ASP A 80 -10.46 3.21 -1.00
N THR A 81 -9.16 3.18 -1.18
CA THR A 81 -8.38 1.94 -1.35
C THR A 81 -7.25 1.78 -0.34
N VAL A 82 -7.24 2.59 0.72
CA VAL A 82 -6.30 2.50 1.85
C VAL A 82 -7.09 2.84 3.11
N CYS A 83 -7.78 1.86 3.68
CA CYS A 83 -8.73 2.11 4.75
C CYS A 83 -8.53 1.16 5.93
N LEU A 84 -8.78 1.70 7.13
CA LEU A 84 -8.95 0.90 8.35
C LEU A 84 -10.44 0.58 8.49
N TYR A 85 -10.78 -0.71 8.57
CA TYR A 85 -12.14 -1.22 8.74
C TYR A 85 -12.34 -1.80 10.14
N SER A 86 -13.50 -1.53 10.75
CA SER A 86 -13.85 -2.01 12.09
C SER A 86 -15.37 -2.11 12.28
N ASP A 87 -15.80 -3.00 13.17
CA ASP A 87 -17.21 -3.07 13.63
C ASP A 87 -17.47 -2.28 14.93
N VAL A 88 -16.41 -1.68 15.50
CA VAL A 88 -16.51 -0.81 16.68
C VAL A 88 -15.92 0.57 16.40
N PRO A 89 -16.31 1.61 17.14
CA PRO A 89 -15.71 2.94 17.02
C PRO A 89 -14.20 2.89 17.26
N LEU A 90 -13.48 3.84 16.67
CA LEU A 90 -12.02 3.95 16.70
C LEU A 90 -11.41 3.78 18.10
N MET A 91 -12.01 4.43 19.10
CA MET A 91 -11.52 4.41 20.50
C MET A 91 -11.71 3.05 21.20
N GLU A 92 -12.50 2.15 20.64
CA GLU A 92 -12.74 0.82 21.19
C GLU A 92 -11.87 -0.26 20.55
N ILE A 93 -11.13 0.07 19.49
CA ILE A 93 -10.25 -0.85 18.79
C ILE A 93 -9.10 -1.26 19.72
N GLN A 94 -8.93 -2.55 19.92
CA GLN A 94 -7.86 -3.14 20.75
C GLN A 94 -6.76 -3.79 19.92
N GLU A 95 -7.09 -4.35 18.77
CA GLU A 95 -6.14 -4.99 17.88
C GLU A 95 -6.36 -4.53 16.42
N ILE A 96 -5.27 -4.39 15.67
CA ILE A 96 -5.31 -4.05 14.25
C ILE A 96 -4.43 -5.02 13.46
N TYR A 97 -5.02 -5.70 12.48
CA TYR A 97 -4.26 -6.45 11.47
C TYR A 97 -3.67 -5.47 10.45
N LEU A 98 -2.35 -5.55 10.26
CA LEU A 98 -1.59 -4.75 9.30
C LEU A 98 -1.55 -5.46 7.95
N ASP A 99 -1.86 -4.76 6.87
CA ASP A 99 -1.87 -5.33 5.52
C ASP A 99 -0.47 -5.78 5.09
N TYR A 100 -0.30 -7.07 4.80
CA TYR A 100 0.98 -7.67 4.39
C TYR A 100 1.49 -7.17 3.02
N GLN A 101 0.65 -6.52 2.21
CA GLN A 101 1.02 -6.01 0.90
C GLN A 101 1.58 -4.58 0.94
N SER A 102 1.48 -3.88 2.09
CA SER A 102 1.88 -2.49 2.23
C SER A 102 3.01 -2.28 3.24
N ARG A 103 3.82 -1.24 2.98
CA ARG A 103 4.78 -0.67 3.95
C ARG A 103 4.33 0.73 4.35
N THR A 104 4.19 1.64 3.38
CA THR A 104 3.82 3.05 3.65
C THR A 104 2.49 3.18 4.39
N SER A 105 1.46 2.39 4.02
CA SER A 105 0.15 2.49 4.69
C SER A 105 0.19 1.95 6.12
N VAL A 106 1.06 0.97 6.38
CA VAL A 106 1.29 0.46 7.75
C VAL A 106 1.93 1.53 8.61
N ASP A 107 2.99 2.20 8.13
CA ASP A 107 3.67 3.28 8.86
C ASP A 107 2.73 4.46 9.07
N LEU A 108 1.94 4.84 8.05
CA LEU A 108 0.95 5.90 8.16
C LEU A 108 -0.11 5.57 9.20
N LEU A 109 -0.65 4.35 9.21
CA LEU A 109 -1.63 3.93 10.20
C LEU A 109 -1.07 4.02 11.62
N GLN A 110 0.15 3.54 11.84
CA GLN A 110 0.80 3.62 13.16
C GLN A 110 1.04 5.06 13.60
N LEU A 111 1.41 5.93 12.66
CA LEU A 111 1.55 7.36 12.90
C LEU A 111 0.22 8.00 13.29
N LEU A 112 -0.85 7.72 12.54
CA LEU A 112 -2.21 8.23 12.83
C LEU A 112 -2.71 7.74 14.19
N CYS A 113 -2.49 6.48 14.53
CA CYS A 113 -2.86 5.95 15.85
C CYS A 113 -2.19 6.76 16.97
N ARG A 114 -0.89 7.06 16.83
CA ARG A 114 -0.10 7.74 17.86
C ARG A 114 -0.36 9.23 17.92
N GLU A 115 -0.32 9.93 16.77
CA GLU A 115 -0.25 11.40 16.72
C GLU A 115 -1.61 12.08 16.50
N HIS A 116 -2.55 11.38 15.90
CA HIS A 116 -3.86 11.95 15.54
C HIS A 116 -5.00 11.39 16.40
N TRP A 117 -5.08 10.09 16.49
CA TRP A 117 -6.17 9.41 17.19
C TRP A 117 -5.89 9.16 18.67
N ASN A 118 -4.62 9.25 19.09
CA ASN A 118 -4.17 8.99 20.47
C ASN A 118 -4.63 7.63 21.02
N ILE A 119 -4.56 6.59 20.20
CA ILE A 119 -4.87 5.20 20.55
C ILE A 119 -3.63 4.32 20.46
N SER A 120 -3.60 3.25 21.26
CA SER A 120 -2.46 2.31 21.32
C SER A 120 -2.93 0.86 21.16
N PRO A 121 -3.49 0.50 20.00
CA PRO A 121 -3.93 -0.87 19.75
C PRO A 121 -2.73 -1.81 19.59
N LYS A 122 -2.96 -3.10 19.79
CA LYS A 122 -1.98 -4.12 19.45
C LYS A 122 -1.94 -4.36 17.96
N PHE A 123 -0.77 -4.15 17.33
CA PHE A 123 -0.58 -4.45 15.91
C PHE A 123 -0.24 -5.92 15.68
N ARG A 124 -0.88 -6.52 14.69
CA ARG A 124 -0.67 -7.89 14.26
C ARG A 124 -0.27 -7.94 12.80
N THR A 125 0.75 -8.71 12.49
CA THR A 125 1.06 -9.06 11.09
C THR A 125 -0.07 -9.91 10.52
N SER A 126 -0.34 -9.77 9.23
CA SER A 126 -1.39 -10.49 8.54
C SER A 126 -0.88 -11.38 7.42
N SER A 127 -1.77 -12.21 6.91
CA SER A 127 -1.58 -13.07 5.74
C SER A 127 -2.88 -13.10 4.94
N VAL A 128 -2.88 -13.76 3.79
CA VAL A 128 -4.06 -13.91 2.93
C VAL A 128 -5.29 -14.35 3.76
N GLY A 129 -6.43 -13.69 3.55
CA GLY A 129 -7.70 -13.98 4.21
C GLY A 129 -7.88 -13.33 5.59
N PHE A 130 -6.98 -12.43 6.00
CA PHE A 130 -7.08 -11.73 7.29
C PHE A 130 -8.30 -10.79 7.35
N GLU A 131 -8.83 -10.38 6.23
CA GLU A 131 -10.03 -9.55 6.11
C GLU A 131 -11.23 -10.18 6.83
N ASN A 132 -11.29 -11.50 6.88
CA ASN A 132 -12.36 -12.24 7.56
C ASN A 132 -12.18 -12.32 9.08
N LYS A 133 -11.13 -11.71 9.65
CA LYS A 133 -10.84 -11.70 11.08
C LYS A 133 -11.26 -10.40 11.78
N ILE A 134 -11.92 -9.50 11.04
CA ILE A 134 -12.49 -8.27 11.63
C ILE A 134 -13.74 -8.68 12.38
N GLU A 135 -13.66 -8.63 13.69
CA GLU A 135 -14.77 -8.94 14.60
C GLU A 135 -14.55 -8.28 15.97
N LYS A 136 -15.61 -8.03 16.71
CA LYS A 136 -15.56 -7.48 18.08
C LYS A 136 -14.73 -6.17 18.10
N LYS A 137 -13.60 -6.16 18.84
CA LYS A 137 -12.69 -5.01 18.97
C LYS A 137 -11.44 -5.12 18.09
N THR A 138 -11.50 -5.94 17.04
CA THR A 138 -10.44 -6.11 16.07
C THR A 138 -10.75 -5.35 14.80
N ALA A 139 -9.78 -4.58 14.30
CA ALA A 139 -9.83 -3.88 13.04
C ALA A 139 -8.80 -4.44 12.06
N ALA A 140 -8.89 -4.06 10.80
CA ALA A 140 -7.88 -4.38 9.80
C ALA A 140 -7.63 -3.20 8.84
N LEU A 141 -6.36 -2.94 8.58
CA LEU A 141 -5.92 -2.12 7.45
C LEU A 141 -6.02 -2.98 6.19
N ILE A 142 -6.82 -2.54 5.21
CA ILE A 142 -6.96 -3.22 3.91
C ILE A 142 -6.58 -2.23 2.81
N ILE A 143 -5.69 -2.66 1.90
CA ILE A 143 -5.24 -1.82 0.81
C ILE A 143 -5.52 -2.42 -0.58
N GLY A 144 -5.41 -1.54 -1.59
CA GLY A 144 -5.54 -1.90 -3.00
C GLY A 144 -6.95 -2.34 -3.36
N ASP A 145 -7.06 -3.15 -4.40
CA ASP A 145 -8.36 -3.53 -4.97
C ASP A 145 -9.25 -4.33 -4.00
N ARG A 146 -8.66 -4.94 -2.96
CA ARG A 146 -9.41 -5.64 -1.89
C ARG A 146 -10.28 -4.70 -1.05
N ALA A 147 -9.89 -3.43 -0.93
CA ALA A 147 -10.67 -2.42 -0.22
C ALA A 147 -12.07 -2.24 -0.85
N PHE A 148 -12.19 -2.34 -2.18
CA PHE A 148 -13.49 -2.29 -2.85
C PHE A 148 -14.43 -3.41 -2.38
N SER A 149 -13.88 -4.60 -2.12
CA SER A 149 -14.66 -5.72 -1.61
C SER A 149 -15.00 -5.60 -0.12
N ALA A 150 -14.27 -4.80 0.64
CA ALA A 150 -14.52 -4.55 2.07
C ALA A 150 -15.50 -3.39 2.30
N LYS A 151 -15.60 -2.46 1.35
CA LYS A 151 -16.43 -1.25 1.43
C LYS A 151 -17.89 -1.59 1.74
N GLY A 152 -18.44 -0.94 2.78
CA GLY A 152 -19.81 -1.13 3.22
C GLY A 152 -20.10 -2.44 3.97
N LYS A 153 -19.09 -3.27 4.25
CA LYS A 153 -19.28 -4.51 5.03
C LYS A 153 -19.14 -4.32 6.53
N TYR A 154 -18.43 -3.27 6.95
CA TYR A 154 -18.12 -2.97 8.34
C TYR A 154 -18.77 -1.68 8.78
N SER A 155 -19.03 -1.55 10.07
CA SER A 155 -19.75 -0.39 10.64
C SER A 155 -18.94 0.90 10.55
N PHE A 156 -17.62 0.80 10.55
CA PHE A 156 -16.69 1.94 10.52
C PHE A 156 -15.63 1.74 9.46
N GLU A 157 -15.36 2.82 8.72
CA GLU A 157 -14.37 2.89 7.67
C GLU A 157 -13.61 4.21 7.82
N TYR A 158 -12.28 4.13 7.95
CA TYR A 158 -11.39 5.29 8.07
C TYR A 158 -10.40 5.29 6.90
N ASP A 159 -10.58 6.22 5.95
CA ASP A 159 -9.64 6.41 4.84
C ASP A 159 -8.38 7.11 5.37
N LEU A 160 -7.22 6.44 5.25
CA LEU A 160 -5.98 6.96 5.83
C LEU A 160 -5.49 8.24 5.16
N SER A 161 -5.81 8.46 3.88
CA SER A 161 -5.44 9.68 3.17
C SER A 161 -6.29 10.88 3.62
N GLU A 162 -7.56 10.66 3.91
CA GLU A 162 -8.44 11.68 4.49
C GLU A 162 -8.01 12.03 5.91
N CYS A 163 -7.77 11.03 6.75
CA CYS A 163 -7.27 11.23 8.12
C CYS A 163 -5.89 11.93 8.16
N TRP A 164 -5.01 11.62 7.20
CA TRP A 164 -3.74 12.33 7.05
C TRP A 164 -3.96 13.82 6.78
N LYS A 165 -4.89 14.14 5.87
CA LYS A 165 -5.23 15.53 5.54
C LYS A 165 -5.85 16.28 6.72
N GLU A 166 -6.62 15.59 7.58
CA GLU A 166 -7.18 16.20 8.80
C GLU A 166 -6.11 16.51 9.84
N MET A 167 -5.05 15.69 9.89
CA MET A 167 -3.95 15.86 10.83
C MET A 167 -2.97 16.99 10.41
N THR A 168 -2.79 17.23 9.09
CA THR A 168 -1.79 18.14 8.52
C THR A 168 -2.39 19.35 7.81
#